data_c1e964038e10c8b8991f6699f3c7ccf0
#
_entry.id   c1e964038e10c8b8991f6699f3c7ccf0
#
_cell.length_a   1.000
_cell.length_b   1.000
_cell.length_c   1.000
_cell.angle_alpha   90.00
_cell.angle_beta   90.00
_cell.angle_gamma   90.00
#
_symmetry.space_group_name_H-M   'P 1'
#
loop_
_entity.id
_entity.type
_entity.pdbx_description
1 polymer ?
#
loop_
_entity_poly.entity_id
_entity_poly.type
_entity_poly.pdbx_seq_one_letter_code
_entity_poly.pdbx_strand_id
1 'polypeptide(L)'
;MKKLTKEDILKGKEKHETLHVEAYGSEVVVRPLTDGELSEVFAVIGSVPLNEDGMPDPARVDVIKNFKALRLVTSLGLVEPRLTVEEVSDMKFGVPEFIGTRILELSGIASGAGVKKKNRDEKVRPVP
;
A
#
# COMPACT_ATOMS: atom_id res chain seq x y z
N MET A 1 -20.42 26.14 0.02
CA MET A 1 -19.41 25.07 0.15
C MET A 1 -18.28 25.51 1.06
N LYS A 2 -17.92 24.64 1.98
CA LYS A 2 -16.87 24.93 2.94
C LYS A 2 -15.48 24.82 2.29
N LYS A 3 -14.63 25.79 2.61
CA LYS A 3 -13.25 25.73 2.09
C LYS A 3 -12.39 24.79 2.90
N LEU A 4 -11.48 24.12 2.22
CA LEU A 4 -10.54 23.21 2.86
C LEU A 4 -9.49 24.03 3.63
N THR A 5 -9.27 23.68 4.88
CA THR A 5 -8.26 24.36 5.69
C THR A 5 -6.95 23.57 5.68
N LYS A 6 -5.87 24.24 6.08
CA LYS A 6 -4.58 23.58 6.22
C LYS A 6 -4.66 22.41 7.21
N GLU A 7 -5.41 22.60 8.30
CA GLU A 7 -5.58 21.55 9.29
C GLU A 7 -6.28 20.34 8.71
N ASP A 8 -7.32 20.57 7.91
CA ASP A 8 -8.05 19.46 7.26
C ASP A 8 -7.12 18.69 6.33
N ILE A 9 -6.27 19.41 5.60
CA ILE A 9 -5.35 18.79 4.66
C ILE A 9 -4.35 17.88 5.38
N LEU A 10 -3.81 18.36 6.51
CA LEU A 10 -2.76 17.63 7.22
C LEU A 10 -3.30 16.48 8.07
N LYS A 11 -4.59 16.47 8.35
CA LYS A 11 -5.19 15.40 9.14
C LYS A 11 -5.15 14.04 8.48
N GLY A 12 -5.05 14.01 7.16
CA GLY A 12 -5.08 12.75 6.43
C GLY A 12 -4.00 11.77 6.87
N LYS A 13 -2.82 12.27 7.22
CA LYS A 13 -1.74 11.39 7.62
C LYS A 13 -1.89 10.88 9.05
N GLU A 14 -2.90 11.35 9.78
CA GLU A 14 -3.15 10.90 11.14
C GLU A 14 -4.26 9.86 11.20
N LYS A 15 -4.80 9.47 10.08
CA LYS A 15 -5.78 8.39 10.05
C LYS A 15 -5.08 7.07 10.27
N HIS A 16 -5.45 6.39 11.35
CA HIS A 16 -4.82 5.13 11.71
C HIS A 16 -5.83 3.99 11.58
N GLU A 17 -5.35 2.83 11.19
CA GLU A 17 -6.18 1.64 11.13
C GLU A 17 -5.43 0.51 11.81
N THR A 18 -6.17 -0.27 12.61
CA THR A 18 -5.62 -1.47 13.23
C THR A 18 -5.73 -2.60 12.22
N LEU A 19 -4.63 -3.30 11.98
CA LEU A 19 -4.57 -4.38 11.01
C LEU A 19 -4.12 -5.65 11.70
N HIS A 20 -4.91 -6.71 11.57
CA HIS A 20 -4.55 -8.01 12.13
C HIS A 20 -3.55 -8.70 11.23
N VAL A 21 -2.43 -9.15 11.80
CA VAL A 21 -1.38 -9.87 11.06
C VAL A 21 -1.38 -11.30 11.54
N GLU A 22 -1.99 -12.18 10.76
CA GLU A 22 -2.19 -13.55 11.16
C GLU A 22 -0.91 -14.31 11.42
N ALA A 23 0.12 -14.02 10.62
CA ALA A 23 1.40 -14.70 10.75
C ALA A 23 2.02 -14.54 12.14
N TYR A 24 1.67 -13.46 12.83
CA TYR A 24 2.18 -13.21 14.19
C TYR A 24 1.08 -13.33 15.24
N GLY A 25 -0.17 -13.55 14.82
CA GLY A 25 -1.28 -13.64 15.76
C GLY A 25 -1.51 -12.35 16.54
N SER A 26 -1.16 -11.23 15.96
CA SER A 26 -1.22 -9.93 16.63
C SER A 26 -1.60 -8.84 15.66
N GLU A 27 -1.75 -7.63 16.18
CA GLU A 27 -2.18 -6.49 15.38
C GLU A 27 -1.10 -5.44 15.29
N VAL A 28 -1.13 -4.69 14.19
CA VAL A 28 -0.29 -3.50 14.03
C VAL A 28 -1.21 -2.33 13.72
N VAL A 29 -0.69 -1.12 13.89
CA VAL A 29 -1.42 0.09 13.53
C VAL A 29 -0.74 0.70 12.32
N VAL A 30 -1.52 0.98 11.28
CA VAL A 30 -1.00 1.51 10.02
C VAL A 30 -1.73 2.81 9.67
N ARG A 31 -1.16 3.56 8.75
CA ARG A 31 -1.74 4.80 8.24
C ARG A 31 -1.53 4.90 6.73
N PRO A 32 -2.35 5.72 6.04
CA PRO A 32 -2.09 5.96 4.62
C PRO A 32 -0.82 6.78 4.45
N LEU A 33 -0.23 6.68 3.26
CA LEU A 33 0.95 7.46 2.92
C LEU A 33 0.54 8.80 2.31
N THR A 34 1.40 9.79 2.47
CA THR A 34 1.22 11.09 1.85
C THR A 34 1.72 11.04 0.40
N ASP A 35 1.40 12.09 -0.35
CA ASP A 35 1.85 12.21 -1.73
C ASP A 35 3.38 12.12 -1.84
N GLY A 36 4.08 12.82 -0.97
CA GLY A 36 5.54 12.79 -0.98
C GLY A 36 6.10 11.42 -0.66
N GLU A 37 5.48 10.72 0.28
CA GLU A 37 5.92 9.37 0.63
C GLU A 37 5.68 8.40 -0.52
N LEU A 38 4.55 8.53 -1.22
CA LEU A 38 4.29 7.69 -2.38
C LEU A 38 5.29 7.94 -3.49
N SER A 39 5.72 9.20 -3.64
CA SER A 39 6.76 9.52 -4.62
C SER A 39 8.06 8.79 -4.32
N GLU A 40 8.44 8.70 -3.04
CA GLU A 40 9.63 7.94 -2.66
C GLU A 40 9.48 6.46 -3.00
N VAL A 41 8.30 5.91 -2.78
CA VAL A 41 8.04 4.51 -3.09
C VAL A 41 8.18 4.25 -4.59
N PHE A 42 7.58 5.12 -5.40
CA PHE A 42 7.66 4.95 -6.85
C PHE A 42 9.07 5.14 -7.37
N ALA A 43 9.88 5.96 -6.70
CA ALA A 43 11.28 6.11 -7.09
C ALA A 43 12.05 4.80 -6.93
N VAL A 44 11.67 3.96 -5.96
CA VAL A 44 12.31 2.65 -5.78
C VAL A 44 11.98 1.74 -6.95
N ILE A 45 10.73 1.79 -7.42
CA ILE A 45 10.29 0.95 -8.54
C ILE A 45 10.93 1.42 -9.85
N GLY A 46 11.13 2.73 -9.99
CA GLY A 46 11.65 3.32 -11.21
C GLY A 46 10.57 3.36 -12.29
N SER A 47 10.98 3.13 -13.54
CA SER A 47 10.02 3.13 -14.63
C SER A 47 9.11 1.93 -14.53
N VAL A 48 7.80 2.19 -14.60
CA VAL A 48 6.82 1.12 -14.64
C VAL A 48 6.40 0.95 -16.09
N PRO A 49 6.56 -0.26 -16.66
CA PRO A 49 6.12 -0.48 -18.04
C PRO A 49 4.62 -0.22 -18.18
N LEU A 50 4.25 0.36 -19.29
CA LEU A 50 2.84 0.67 -19.57
C LEU A 50 2.25 -0.41 -20.48
N ASN A 51 0.97 -0.67 -20.28
CA ASN A 51 0.25 -1.59 -21.15
C ASN A 51 -0.23 -0.84 -22.39
N GLU A 52 -1.00 -1.51 -23.24
CA GLU A 52 -1.47 -0.93 -24.50
C GLU A 52 -2.35 0.30 -24.30
N ASP A 53 -2.99 0.39 -23.15
CA ASP A 53 -3.87 1.52 -22.84
C ASP A 53 -3.11 2.69 -22.20
N GLY A 54 -1.79 2.56 -22.07
CA GLY A 54 -0.98 3.61 -21.48
C GLY A 54 -1.02 3.60 -19.96
N MET A 55 -1.54 2.55 -19.36
CA MET A 55 -1.64 2.44 -17.90
C MET A 55 -0.49 1.59 -17.36
N PRO A 56 -0.06 1.87 -16.10
CA PRO A 56 0.97 1.03 -15.50
C PRO A 56 0.56 -0.44 -15.46
N ASP A 57 1.50 -1.31 -15.81
CA ASP A 57 1.26 -2.74 -15.86
C ASP A 57 2.00 -3.42 -14.71
N PRO A 58 1.30 -3.73 -13.61
CA PRO A 58 1.96 -4.31 -12.44
C PRO A 58 2.57 -5.69 -12.71
N ALA A 59 2.08 -6.40 -13.72
CA ALA A 59 2.63 -7.72 -14.04
C ALA A 59 4.03 -7.64 -14.63
N ARG A 60 4.45 -6.46 -15.08
CA ARG A 60 5.76 -6.28 -15.71
C ARG A 60 6.77 -5.57 -14.81
N VAL A 61 6.36 -5.28 -13.58
CA VAL A 61 7.28 -4.66 -12.62
C VAL A 61 8.26 -5.73 -12.12
N ASP A 62 9.52 -5.34 -11.98
CA ASP A 62 10.55 -6.22 -11.46
C ASP A 62 10.17 -6.68 -10.05
N VAL A 63 10.17 -7.99 -9.82
CA VAL A 63 9.72 -8.58 -8.55
C VAL A 63 10.58 -8.09 -7.39
N ILE A 64 11.90 -8.01 -7.59
CA ILE A 64 12.79 -7.57 -6.51
C ILE A 64 12.52 -6.11 -6.15
N LYS A 65 12.34 -5.26 -7.16
CA LYS A 65 12.04 -3.85 -6.92
C LYS A 65 10.68 -3.70 -6.25
N ASN A 66 9.72 -4.55 -6.62
CA ASN A 66 8.40 -4.52 -6.00
C ASN A 66 8.48 -4.86 -4.51
N PHE A 67 9.27 -5.88 -4.17
CA PHE A 67 9.49 -6.25 -2.76
C PHE A 67 10.14 -5.10 -2.00
N LYS A 68 11.14 -4.46 -2.60
CA LYS A 68 11.82 -3.32 -1.96
C LYS A 68 10.83 -2.17 -1.72
N ALA A 69 9.99 -1.91 -2.72
CA ALA A 69 9.00 -0.85 -2.59
C ALA A 69 8.01 -1.14 -1.48
N LEU A 70 7.54 -2.37 -1.39
CA LEU A 70 6.57 -2.75 -0.36
C LEU A 70 7.18 -2.72 1.03
N ARG A 71 8.46 -3.04 1.16
CA ARG A 71 9.13 -2.89 2.46
C ARG A 71 9.21 -1.43 2.86
N LEU A 72 9.46 -0.55 1.90
CA LEU A 72 9.48 0.89 2.19
C LEU A 72 8.08 1.38 2.57
N VAL A 73 7.06 0.96 1.83
CA VAL A 73 5.68 1.30 2.17
C VAL A 73 5.37 0.89 3.61
N THR A 74 5.73 -0.34 3.95
CA THR A 74 5.46 -0.88 5.28
C THR A 74 6.17 -0.06 6.35
N SER A 75 7.44 0.26 6.13
CA SER A 75 8.19 1.06 7.08
C SER A 75 7.58 2.45 7.26
N LEU A 76 7.19 3.08 6.18
CA LEU A 76 6.60 4.42 6.24
C LEU A 76 5.22 4.42 6.87
N GLY A 77 4.42 3.40 6.60
CA GLY A 77 3.03 3.38 7.05
C GLY A 77 2.79 2.71 8.38
N LEU A 78 3.79 2.05 8.96
CA LEU A 78 3.62 1.45 10.29
C LEU A 78 3.66 2.54 11.35
N VAL A 79 2.61 2.61 12.17
CA VAL A 79 2.54 3.54 13.29
C VAL A 79 3.00 2.83 14.56
N GLU A 80 2.55 1.60 14.76
CA GLU A 80 2.91 0.77 15.89
C GLU A 80 3.01 -0.68 15.45
N PRO A 81 4.14 -1.32 15.59
CA PRO A 81 5.42 -0.73 16.03
C PRO A 81 6.09 0.02 14.88
N ARG A 82 6.88 1.02 15.19
CA ARG A 82 7.63 1.72 14.16
C ARG A 82 8.89 0.93 13.86
N LEU A 83 9.08 0.61 12.59
CA LEU A 83 10.19 -0.23 12.16
C LEU A 83 10.93 0.45 11.01
N THR A 84 12.24 0.26 10.97
CA THR A 84 13.04 0.69 9.83
C THR A 84 12.86 -0.29 8.69
N VAL A 85 13.33 0.09 7.50
CA VAL A 85 13.26 -0.81 6.34
C VAL A 85 14.00 -2.11 6.62
N GLU A 86 15.16 -2.01 7.28
CA GLU A 86 15.93 -3.20 7.63
C GLU A 86 15.17 -4.13 8.57
N GLU A 87 14.49 -3.52 9.56
CA GLU A 87 13.70 -4.32 10.49
C GLU A 87 12.49 -4.96 9.80
N VAL A 88 11.89 -4.25 8.86
CA VAL A 88 10.80 -4.82 8.07
C VAL A 88 11.31 -6.02 7.27
N SER A 89 12.55 -5.94 6.78
CA SER A 89 13.15 -7.05 6.02
C SER A 89 13.27 -8.32 6.87
N ASP A 90 13.31 -8.19 8.19
CA ASP A 90 13.43 -9.35 9.08
C ASP A 90 12.09 -9.98 9.43
N MET A 91 11.00 -9.44 8.92
CA MET A 91 9.68 -10.04 9.13
C MET A 91 9.53 -11.35 8.40
N LYS A 92 8.58 -12.18 8.86
CA LYS A 92 8.26 -13.42 8.19
C LYS A 92 7.88 -13.15 6.73
N PHE A 93 8.18 -14.12 5.89
CA PHE A 93 7.95 -13.99 4.45
C PHE A 93 6.48 -13.65 4.17
N GLY A 94 6.28 -12.68 3.31
CA GLY A 94 4.94 -12.25 2.89
C GLY A 94 4.30 -11.22 3.79
N VAL A 95 4.81 -11.00 5.01
CA VAL A 95 4.20 -10.04 5.92
C VAL A 95 4.39 -8.59 5.46
N PRO A 96 5.59 -8.18 5.03
CA PRO A 96 5.73 -6.80 4.53
C PRO A 96 4.82 -6.53 3.35
N GLU A 97 4.64 -7.51 2.45
CA GLU A 97 3.77 -7.34 1.29
C GLU A 97 2.32 -7.21 1.70
N PHE A 98 1.90 -8.00 2.68
CA PHE A 98 0.54 -7.93 3.19
C PHE A 98 0.25 -6.58 3.82
N ILE A 99 1.14 -6.13 4.72
CA ILE A 99 0.96 -4.85 5.40
C ILE A 99 1.07 -3.70 4.40
N GLY A 100 2.07 -3.75 3.53
CA GLY A 100 2.28 -2.69 2.54
C GLY A 100 1.12 -2.55 1.58
N THR A 101 0.56 -3.66 1.14
CA THR A 101 -0.60 -3.63 0.25
C THR A 101 -1.78 -2.93 0.94
N ARG A 102 -2.01 -3.24 2.21
CA ARG A 102 -3.10 -2.60 2.93
C ARG A 102 -2.87 -1.10 3.08
N ILE A 103 -1.62 -0.70 3.35
CA ILE A 103 -1.29 0.72 3.45
C ILE A 103 -1.55 1.42 2.12
N LEU A 104 -1.19 0.80 1.00
CA LEU A 104 -1.45 1.37 -0.32
C LEU A 104 -2.94 1.50 -0.59
N GLU A 105 -3.73 0.51 -0.18
CA GLU A 105 -5.19 0.59 -0.32
C GLU A 105 -5.75 1.76 0.47
N LEU A 106 -5.27 1.95 1.70
CA LEU A 106 -5.68 3.08 2.53
C LEU A 106 -5.28 4.40 1.90
N SER A 107 -4.18 4.41 1.15
CA SER A 107 -3.70 5.61 0.49
C SER A 107 -4.44 5.91 -0.81
N GLY A 108 -5.38 5.05 -1.19
CA GLY A 108 -6.17 5.24 -2.39
C GLY A 108 -5.62 4.54 -3.63
N ILE A 109 -4.59 3.73 -3.47
CA ILE A 109 -4.00 3.01 -4.59
C ILE A 109 -4.54 1.58 -4.60
N ALA A 110 -5.28 1.24 -5.65
CA ALA A 110 -5.81 -0.10 -5.78
C ALA A 110 -4.66 -1.06 -6.05
N SER A 111 -4.63 -2.17 -5.33
CA SER A 111 -3.66 -3.21 -5.63
C SER A 111 -4.00 -3.79 -7.00
N GLY A 112 -2.99 -4.30 -7.71
CA GLY A 112 -3.21 -4.87 -9.02
C GLY A 112 -4.26 -5.98 -9.01
N ALA A 113 -4.33 -6.71 -7.92
CA ALA A 113 -5.29 -7.79 -7.78
C ALA A 113 -6.64 -7.29 -7.30
N GLY A 114 -6.65 -6.20 -6.56
CA GLY A 114 -7.86 -5.71 -5.92
C GLY A 114 -8.69 -4.80 -6.79
N VAL A 115 -8.17 -4.48 -7.90
CA VAL A 115 -8.90 -3.60 -8.78
C VAL A 115 -10.10 -4.33 -9.29
N LYS A 116 -10.47 -4.78 -8.83
CA LYS A 116 -11.65 -5.28 -9.21
C LYS A 116 -12.57 -5.73 -8.38
N LYS A 117 -12.21 -5.64 -8.11
CA LYS A 117 -13.04 -6.01 -7.47
C LYS A 117 -13.85 -5.54 -7.11
N LYS A 118 -13.94 -5.19 -7.27
CA LYS A 118 -14.82 -4.90 -7.00
C LYS A 118 -15.53 -5.01 -7.54
N ASN A 119 -15.11 -5.28 -7.90
CA ASN A 119 -15.85 -5.63 -8.35
C ASN A 119 -16.10 -6.35 -8.64
N ARG A 120 -15.76 -6.66 -8.52
CA ARG A 120 -16.31 -7.43 -8.71
C ARG A 120 -16.89 -7.83 -8.60
N ASP A 121 -16.73 -7.82 -8.49
CA ASP A 121 -17.59 -8.42 -8.50
C ASP A 121 -17.93 -8.61 -8.54
N GLU A 122 -17.77 -8.48 -8.33
CA GLU A 122 -18.43 -8.84 -8.39
C GLU A 122 -18.64 -9.29 -8.65
N LYS A 123 -18.40 -9.45 -8.73
CA LYS A 123 -18.87 -10.08 -8.93
C LYS A 123 -18.99 -10.73 -9.12
N VAL A 124 -18.72 -10.76 -9.08
CA VAL A 124 -19.19 -11.47 -9.27
C VAL A 124 -19.31 -12.03 -9.43
N ARG A 125 -19.36 -12.23 -9.43
CA ARG A 125 -19.88 -12.93 -9.61
C ARG A 125 -20.28 -13.59 -9.86
N PRO A 126 -20.28 -13.70 -9.92
CA PRO A 126 -20.76 -14.39 -10.12
C PRO A 126 -20.72 -15.09 -10.50
N VAL A 127 -20.60 -15.19 -10.65
CA VAL A 127 -20.76 -15.81 -11.06
C VAL A 127 -21.00 -16.53 -11.27
N PRO A 128 -21.20 -16.92 -11.43
CA PRO A 128 -21.66 -17.50 -11.58
C PRO A 128 -21.91 -18.02 -11.73
#